data_b452e0b4bec8da54ba2b4be9a7e89346
#
_entry.id   b452e0b4bec8da54ba2b4be9a7e89346
#
_cell.length_a   1.000
_cell.length_b   1.000
_cell.length_c   1.000
_cell.angle_alpha   90.00
_cell.angle_beta   90.00
_cell.angle_gamma   90.00
#
_symmetry.space_group_name_H-M   'P 1'
#
loop_
_entity.id
_entity.type
_entity.pdbx_description
1 polymer ?
#
loop_
_entity_poly.entity_id
_entity_poly.type
_entity_poly.pdbx_seq_one_letter_code
_entity_poly.pdbx_strand_id
1 'polypeptide(L)'
;MAEAAPRQVHDLTALEALLGKRLRISPSQLEKYYTCRYGYFLQYVLGLRPRRRAELSADQSGSLMHWVLQMALDPDPAPDNPCANMPAPFIELDDEAMAQLAGLLVDEYARRYLPEDTARFTYLLSRLKKSMASLLCYLRDEQRQSCFKPVACELKIGRGEDAVPPQLYHLSDGRTVQLIGTVDRADEWVEEDGTRWVRVVDYKTGTKKLDLKEVYCGLDCQMLLYLFSLTRDASGRFTGAEPAGVLYLLADPAPESTTRANAARSVEYKLDGLVRDEEKIFRAMDAEETGRYLPFGYLRGAPSPYQKDKRADAAKLSRIRLHLDDLVTRMGQQLYEGQIAAEPLVTGRSPCRWCDYGFICCHESGIGERALDAPAKPFEAPEETEKKEEQP
;
A
#
# COMPACT_ATOMS: atom_id res chain seq x y z
N MET A 1 8.82 18.01 32.09
CA MET A 1 8.20 16.75 31.64
C MET A 1 9.13 15.64 32.04
N ALA A 2 8.66 14.61 32.71
CA ALA A 2 9.51 13.46 33.04
C ALA A 2 9.84 12.70 31.75
N GLU A 3 11.10 12.64 31.37
CA GLU A 3 11.57 11.79 30.29
C GLU A 3 11.45 10.34 30.75
N ALA A 4 10.75 9.52 29.97
CA ALA A 4 10.78 8.09 30.19
C ALA A 4 12.22 7.60 29.96
N ALA A 5 12.75 6.80 30.86
CA ALA A 5 14.07 6.20 30.66
C ALA A 5 14.10 5.42 29.34
N PRO A 6 15.07 5.65 28.44
CA PRO A 6 15.14 4.99 27.16
C PRO A 6 15.26 3.48 27.38
N ARG A 7 14.31 2.69 26.85
CA ARG A 7 14.39 1.23 26.85
C ARG A 7 15.42 0.81 25.82
N GLN A 8 16.43 0.08 26.23
CA GLN A 8 17.49 -0.41 25.36
C GLN A 8 17.84 -1.86 25.72
N VAL A 9 18.12 -2.66 24.69
CA VAL A 9 18.71 -3.99 24.87
C VAL A 9 20.22 -3.83 24.95
N HIS A 10 20.82 -4.19 26.08
CA HIS A 10 22.27 -4.08 26.31
C HIS A 10 23.06 -5.31 25.85
N ASP A 11 22.44 -6.49 25.86
CA ASP A 11 23.05 -7.71 25.32
C ASP A 11 22.87 -7.77 23.81
N LEU A 12 23.79 -7.16 23.07
CA LEU A 12 23.78 -7.11 21.63
C LEU A 12 24.03 -8.48 20.98
N THR A 13 24.68 -9.41 21.70
CA THR A 13 24.90 -10.78 21.21
C THR A 13 23.59 -11.56 21.20
N ALA A 14 22.83 -11.49 22.29
CA ALA A 14 21.50 -12.08 22.33
C ALA A 14 20.56 -11.45 21.29
N LEU A 15 20.63 -10.13 21.10
CA LEU A 15 19.85 -9.42 20.11
C LEU A 15 20.21 -9.85 18.68
N GLU A 16 21.50 -10.00 18.36
CA GLU A 16 21.94 -10.49 17.05
C GLU A 16 21.50 -11.94 16.81
N ALA A 17 21.47 -12.78 17.85
CA ALA A 17 20.95 -14.13 17.75
C ALA A 17 19.44 -14.16 17.39
N LEU A 18 18.66 -13.16 17.84
CA LEU A 18 17.24 -13.00 17.51
C LEU A 18 17.01 -12.42 16.12
N LEU A 19 17.77 -11.40 15.73
CA LEU A 19 17.60 -10.69 14.45
C LEU A 19 18.31 -11.41 13.30
N GLY A 20 19.36 -12.18 13.56
CA GLY A 20 20.25 -12.76 12.55
C GLY A 20 21.13 -11.69 11.88
N LYS A 21 22.02 -12.12 10.98
CA LYS A 21 22.86 -11.21 10.18
C LYS A 21 22.13 -10.56 9.00
N ARG A 22 20.97 -11.09 8.65
CA ARG A 22 20.12 -10.64 7.55
C ARG A 22 18.72 -10.39 8.09
N LEU A 23 18.42 -9.15 8.40
CA LEU A 23 17.11 -8.75 8.88
C LEU A 23 16.14 -8.68 7.70
N ARG A 24 15.05 -9.44 7.75
CA ARG A 24 13.97 -9.39 6.76
C ARG A 24 12.82 -8.57 7.31
N ILE A 25 12.44 -7.53 6.59
CA ILE A 25 11.32 -6.66 6.97
C ILE A 25 10.32 -6.52 5.83
N SER A 26 9.05 -6.41 6.19
CA SER A 26 8.00 -5.95 5.27
C SER A 26 7.75 -4.45 5.47
N PRO A 27 7.11 -3.76 4.51
CA PRO A 27 6.71 -2.36 4.70
C PRO A 27 5.86 -2.13 5.95
N SER A 28 4.93 -3.04 6.27
CA SER A 28 4.13 -2.95 7.50
C SER A 28 4.98 -3.09 8.78
N GLN A 29 6.07 -3.83 8.73
CA GLN A 29 7.04 -3.90 9.82
C GLN A 29 7.82 -2.60 9.96
N LEU A 30 8.21 -1.96 8.86
CA LEU A 30 8.82 -0.63 8.87
C LEU A 30 7.89 0.39 9.52
N GLU A 31 6.64 0.45 9.06
CA GLU A 31 5.62 1.36 9.62
C GLU A 31 5.38 1.11 11.11
N LYS A 32 5.31 -0.16 11.53
CA LYS A 32 5.19 -0.51 12.94
C LYS A 32 6.37 -0.04 13.77
N TYR A 33 7.58 -0.14 13.22
CA TYR A 33 8.80 0.35 13.88
C TYR A 33 8.75 1.87 14.08
N TYR A 34 8.39 2.62 13.02
CA TYR A 34 8.27 4.07 13.10
C TYR A 34 7.06 4.53 13.90
N THR A 35 6.00 3.73 13.96
CA THR A 35 4.89 3.97 14.89
C THR A 35 5.32 3.84 16.33
N CYS A 36 6.03 2.76 16.71
CA CYS A 36 6.55 2.55 18.06
C CYS A 36 7.61 1.43 18.07
N ARG A 37 8.86 1.77 18.34
CA ARG A 37 9.99 0.82 18.36
C ARG A 37 9.77 -0.32 19.36
N TYR A 38 9.25 -0.01 20.55
CA TYR A 38 8.97 -1.03 21.55
C TYR A 38 7.84 -1.98 21.13
N GLY A 39 6.78 -1.44 20.54
CA GLY A 39 5.70 -2.24 19.98
C GLY A 39 6.19 -3.17 18.87
N TYR A 40 7.09 -2.69 18.00
CA TYR A 40 7.77 -3.50 17.00
C TYR A 40 8.59 -4.64 17.64
N PHE A 41 9.42 -4.31 18.64
CA PHE A 41 10.25 -5.27 19.34
C PHE A 41 9.43 -6.41 19.96
N LEU A 42 8.35 -6.07 20.66
CA LEU A 42 7.47 -7.07 21.27
C LEU A 42 6.84 -7.98 20.21
N GLN A 43 6.36 -7.40 19.12
CA GLN A 43 5.61 -8.11 18.09
C GLN A 43 6.50 -8.95 17.17
N TYR A 44 7.60 -8.38 16.67
CA TYR A 44 8.38 -8.97 15.59
C TYR A 44 9.71 -9.55 16.01
N VAL A 45 10.34 -9.03 17.06
CA VAL A 45 11.59 -9.59 17.58
C VAL A 45 11.32 -10.67 18.62
N LEU A 46 10.44 -10.41 19.58
CA LEU A 46 10.05 -11.40 20.59
C LEU A 46 8.91 -12.32 20.12
N GLY A 47 8.25 -12.03 19.00
CA GLY A 47 7.20 -12.85 18.43
C GLY A 47 5.92 -12.93 19.27
N LEU A 48 5.67 -11.97 20.16
CA LEU A 48 4.46 -11.95 20.98
C LEU A 48 3.23 -11.73 20.09
N ARG A 49 2.20 -12.54 20.30
CA ARG A 49 0.94 -12.47 19.53
C ARG A 49 -0.23 -12.22 20.47
N PRO A 50 -1.12 -11.27 20.16
CA PRO A 50 -2.35 -11.09 20.90
C PRO A 50 -3.25 -12.31 20.76
N ARG A 51 -4.08 -12.57 21.78
CA ARG A 51 -5.09 -13.64 21.72
C ARG A 51 -6.13 -13.28 20.66
N ARG A 52 -6.27 -14.12 19.65
CA ARG A 52 -7.32 -13.95 18.63
C ARG A 52 -8.68 -14.19 19.26
N ARG A 53 -9.63 -13.27 19.05
CA ARG A 53 -11.05 -13.51 19.31
C ARG A 53 -11.65 -14.16 18.07
N ALA A 54 -12.55 -15.15 18.27
CA ALA A 54 -13.30 -15.78 17.19
C ALA A 54 -14.46 -14.86 16.79
N GLU A 55 -14.17 -13.84 15.99
CA GLU A 55 -15.16 -12.93 15.40
C GLU A 55 -14.80 -12.75 13.92
N LEU A 56 -15.82 -12.65 13.04
CA LEU A 56 -15.61 -12.21 11.66
C LEU A 56 -15.04 -10.79 11.70
N SER A 57 -13.73 -10.69 11.54
CA SER A 57 -13.02 -9.42 11.60
C SER A 57 -13.06 -8.69 10.25
N ALA A 58 -12.84 -7.38 10.28
CA ALA A 58 -12.67 -6.57 9.05
C ALA A 58 -11.55 -7.12 8.14
N ASP A 59 -10.55 -7.81 8.73
CA ASP A 59 -9.47 -8.47 8.01
C ASP A 59 -9.96 -9.60 7.08
N GLN A 60 -11.05 -10.29 7.41
CA GLN A 60 -11.59 -11.39 6.59
C GLN A 60 -12.31 -10.87 5.34
N SER A 61 -13.00 -9.73 5.43
CA SER A 61 -13.62 -9.11 4.25
C SER A 61 -12.55 -8.52 3.31
N GLY A 62 -11.47 -7.97 3.86
CA GLY A 62 -10.30 -7.55 3.11
C GLY A 62 -9.65 -8.73 2.37
N SER A 63 -9.40 -9.84 3.05
CA SER A 63 -8.80 -11.05 2.46
C SER A 63 -9.66 -11.63 1.34
N LEU A 64 -10.99 -11.64 1.49
CA LEU A 64 -11.91 -12.06 0.41
C LEU A 64 -11.77 -11.14 -0.80
N MET A 65 -11.78 -9.83 -0.62
CA MET A 65 -11.67 -8.87 -1.70
C MET A 65 -10.36 -9.06 -2.47
N HIS A 66 -9.21 -9.11 -1.79
CA HIS A 66 -7.91 -9.35 -2.42
C HIS A 66 -7.88 -10.65 -3.21
N TRP A 67 -8.43 -11.73 -2.64
CA TRP A 67 -8.49 -13.02 -3.33
C TRP A 67 -9.37 -12.97 -4.58
N VAL A 68 -10.57 -12.35 -4.51
CA VAL A 68 -11.45 -12.20 -5.68
C VAL A 68 -10.76 -11.40 -6.78
N LEU A 69 -10.09 -10.30 -6.42
CA LEU A 69 -9.40 -9.44 -7.39
C LEU A 69 -8.18 -10.14 -7.99
N GLN A 70 -7.43 -10.90 -7.19
CA GLN A 70 -6.35 -11.75 -7.68
C GLN A 70 -6.89 -12.74 -8.72
N MET A 71 -7.92 -13.52 -8.38
CA MET A 71 -8.47 -14.52 -9.30
C MET A 71 -8.99 -13.91 -10.61
N ALA A 72 -9.63 -12.74 -10.53
CA ALA A 72 -10.26 -12.10 -11.70
C ALA A 72 -9.27 -11.36 -12.61
N LEU A 73 -8.17 -10.83 -12.06
CA LEU A 73 -7.24 -9.93 -12.77
C LEU A 73 -5.88 -10.55 -13.05
N ASP A 74 -5.64 -11.79 -12.61
CA ASP A 74 -4.37 -12.47 -12.85
C ASP A 74 -4.15 -12.64 -14.37
N PRO A 75 -3.07 -12.09 -14.93
CA PRO A 75 -2.80 -12.18 -16.37
C PRO A 75 -2.37 -13.59 -16.82
N ASP A 76 -1.89 -14.41 -15.88
CA ASP A 76 -1.45 -15.80 -16.12
C ASP A 76 -2.05 -16.72 -15.05
N PRO A 77 -3.37 -16.98 -15.12
CA PRO A 77 -4.08 -17.69 -14.08
C PRO A 77 -3.65 -19.15 -14.00
N ALA A 78 -3.28 -19.61 -12.79
CA ALA A 78 -2.98 -21.01 -12.54
C ALA A 78 -4.19 -21.92 -12.88
N PRO A 79 -3.97 -23.20 -13.22
CA PRO A 79 -5.05 -24.12 -13.65
C PRO A 79 -6.18 -24.29 -12.62
N ASP A 80 -5.93 -24.05 -11.35
CA ASP A 80 -6.91 -24.13 -10.26
C ASP A 80 -7.61 -22.77 -9.98
N ASN A 81 -7.23 -21.72 -10.72
CA ASN A 81 -7.93 -20.44 -10.71
C ASN A 81 -9.30 -20.60 -11.37
N PRO A 82 -10.41 -20.24 -10.70
CA PRO A 82 -11.75 -20.32 -11.28
C PRO A 82 -11.91 -19.58 -12.62
N CYS A 83 -11.06 -18.59 -12.87
CA CYS A 83 -11.09 -17.77 -14.07
C CYS A 83 -10.19 -18.30 -15.22
N ALA A 84 -9.40 -19.37 -14.99
CA ALA A 84 -8.47 -19.90 -15.99
C ALA A 84 -9.14 -20.31 -17.34
N ASN A 85 -10.43 -20.66 -17.31
CA ASN A 85 -11.18 -21.12 -18.48
C ASN A 85 -12.42 -20.24 -18.76
N MET A 86 -12.32 -18.94 -18.52
CA MET A 86 -13.42 -18.03 -18.85
C MET A 86 -13.70 -18.01 -20.35
N PRO A 87 -14.98 -17.94 -20.76
CA PRO A 87 -15.37 -17.98 -22.19
C PRO A 87 -14.96 -16.72 -22.96
N ALA A 88 -14.70 -15.62 -22.27
CA ALA A 88 -14.28 -14.34 -22.85
C ALA A 88 -13.27 -13.64 -21.93
N PRO A 89 -12.42 -12.77 -22.49
CA PRO A 89 -11.52 -11.93 -21.70
C PRO A 89 -12.28 -11.05 -20.69
N PHE A 90 -11.68 -10.81 -19.54
CA PHE A 90 -12.27 -10.00 -18.47
C PHE A 90 -12.84 -8.65 -18.96
N ILE A 91 -12.11 -7.97 -19.86
CA ILE A 91 -12.50 -6.66 -20.40
C ILE A 91 -13.71 -6.71 -21.33
N GLU A 92 -14.09 -7.87 -21.86
CA GLU A 92 -15.21 -8.05 -22.79
C GLU A 92 -16.51 -8.42 -22.06
N LEU A 93 -16.44 -8.84 -20.78
CA LEU A 93 -17.62 -9.23 -20.01
C LEU A 93 -18.59 -8.05 -19.86
N ASP A 94 -19.88 -8.32 -20.00
CA ASP A 94 -20.93 -7.36 -19.67
C ASP A 94 -21.23 -7.34 -18.15
N ASP A 95 -22.15 -6.50 -17.71
CA ASP A 95 -22.48 -6.32 -16.30
C ASP A 95 -23.10 -7.58 -15.68
N GLU A 96 -23.88 -8.34 -16.48
CA GLU A 96 -24.51 -9.58 -16.02
C GLU A 96 -23.45 -10.67 -15.81
N ALA A 97 -22.54 -10.84 -16.77
CA ALA A 97 -21.43 -11.78 -16.68
C ALA A 97 -20.48 -11.40 -15.51
N MET A 98 -20.25 -10.09 -15.28
CA MET A 98 -19.49 -9.63 -14.11
C MET A 98 -20.16 -9.97 -12.79
N ALA A 99 -21.49 -9.84 -12.72
CA ALA A 99 -22.23 -10.21 -11.52
C ALA A 99 -22.18 -11.73 -11.26
N GLN A 100 -22.26 -12.54 -12.32
CA GLN A 100 -22.10 -13.99 -12.23
C GLN A 100 -20.69 -14.38 -11.78
N LEU A 101 -19.66 -13.75 -12.36
CA LEU A 101 -18.25 -13.96 -11.98
C LEU A 101 -18.02 -13.61 -10.50
N ALA A 102 -18.48 -12.44 -10.06
CA ALA A 102 -18.38 -12.05 -8.66
C ALA A 102 -19.07 -13.04 -7.72
N GLY A 103 -20.26 -13.52 -8.12
CA GLY A 103 -21.00 -14.54 -7.39
C GLY A 103 -20.20 -15.84 -7.24
N LEU A 104 -19.67 -16.34 -8.36
CA LEU A 104 -18.85 -17.55 -8.40
C LEU A 104 -17.60 -17.44 -7.50
N LEU A 105 -16.86 -16.34 -7.62
CA LEU A 105 -15.62 -16.15 -6.86
C LEU A 105 -15.88 -16.01 -5.35
N VAL A 106 -16.92 -15.27 -4.95
CA VAL A 106 -17.29 -15.12 -3.54
C VAL A 106 -17.73 -16.47 -2.94
N ASP A 107 -18.52 -17.26 -3.69
CA ASP A 107 -18.94 -18.59 -3.23
C ASP A 107 -17.77 -19.55 -3.12
N GLU A 108 -16.85 -19.51 -4.06
CA GLU A 108 -15.66 -20.36 -4.04
C GLU A 108 -14.72 -19.98 -2.88
N TYR A 109 -14.53 -18.69 -2.60
CA TYR A 109 -13.80 -18.25 -1.42
C TYR A 109 -14.47 -18.73 -0.12
N ALA A 110 -15.78 -18.55 -0.03
CA ALA A 110 -16.55 -19.00 1.13
C ALA A 110 -16.39 -20.50 1.36
N ARG A 111 -16.51 -21.29 0.29
CA ARG A 111 -16.34 -22.75 0.33
C ARG A 111 -14.93 -23.17 0.80
N ARG A 112 -13.88 -22.44 0.37
CA ARG A 112 -12.48 -22.80 0.70
C ARG A 112 -12.07 -22.38 2.11
N TYR A 113 -12.54 -21.22 2.57
CA TYR A 113 -11.92 -20.54 3.72
C TYR A 113 -12.87 -20.21 4.87
N LEU A 114 -14.18 -20.31 4.67
CA LEU A 114 -15.14 -19.89 5.68
C LEU A 114 -16.03 -21.07 6.11
N PRO A 115 -15.88 -21.56 7.35
CA PRO A 115 -16.52 -22.82 7.77
C PRO A 115 -17.98 -22.68 8.24
N GLU A 116 -18.59 -21.49 8.25
CA GLU A 116 -19.88 -21.25 8.87
C GLU A 116 -21.03 -21.07 7.85
N ASP A 117 -22.14 -21.80 8.09
CA ASP A 117 -23.39 -21.67 7.35
C ASP A 117 -24.49 -21.15 8.31
N THR A 118 -24.50 -19.83 8.51
CA THR A 118 -25.55 -19.14 9.29
C THR A 118 -26.32 -18.16 8.40
N ALA A 119 -27.60 -17.91 8.70
CA ALA A 119 -28.42 -16.94 7.96
C ALA A 119 -27.77 -15.53 7.92
N ARG A 120 -27.08 -15.11 8.97
CA ARG A 120 -26.31 -13.87 9.01
C ARG A 120 -25.17 -13.88 8.00
N PHE A 121 -24.48 -15.00 7.92
CA PHE A 121 -23.35 -15.18 6.99
C PHE A 121 -23.82 -15.15 5.52
N THR A 122 -24.90 -15.88 5.18
CA THR A 122 -25.51 -15.84 3.85
C THR A 122 -25.90 -14.42 3.44
N TYR A 123 -26.46 -13.63 4.36
CA TYR A 123 -26.78 -12.23 4.10
C TYR A 123 -25.52 -11.38 3.83
N LEU A 124 -24.46 -11.56 4.62
CA LEU A 124 -23.19 -10.85 4.40
C LEU A 124 -22.56 -11.21 3.04
N LEU A 125 -22.54 -12.49 2.69
CA LEU A 125 -22.05 -12.93 1.38
C LEU A 125 -22.86 -12.33 0.24
N SER A 126 -24.18 -12.23 0.35
CA SER A 126 -25.02 -11.60 -0.68
C SER A 126 -24.69 -10.11 -0.90
N ARG A 127 -24.34 -9.40 0.15
CA ARG A 127 -23.87 -8.01 0.06
C ARG A 127 -22.48 -7.94 -0.58
N LEU A 128 -21.58 -8.81 -0.17
CA LEU A 128 -20.22 -8.88 -0.73
C LEU A 128 -20.23 -9.19 -2.22
N LYS A 129 -21.10 -10.11 -2.69
CA LYS A 129 -21.29 -10.40 -4.11
C LYS A 129 -21.65 -9.13 -4.91
N LYS A 130 -22.59 -8.33 -4.41
CA LYS A 130 -22.98 -7.06 -5.07
C LYS A 130 -21.85 -6.05 -5.10
N SER A 131 -21.13 -5.88 -3.96
CA SER A 131 -19.98 -4.97 -3.90
C SER A 131 -18.86 -5.43 -4.84
N MET A 132 -18.56 -6.72 -4.90
CA MET A 132 -17.55 -7.26 -5.80
C MET A 132 -17.95 -7.12 -7.26
N ALA A 133 -19.21 -7.38 -7.63
CA ALA A 133 -19.72 -7.16 -8.98
C ALA A 133 -19.51 -5.69 -9.43
N SER A 134 -19.90 -4.74 -8.59
CA SER A 134 -19.69 -3.32 -8.86
C SER A 134 -18.21 -2.94 -9.00
N LEU A 135 -17.34 -3.49 -8.15
CA LEU A 135 -15.91 -3.26 -8.20
C LEU A 135 -15.27 -3.85 -9.46
N LEU A 136 -15.66 -5.06 -9.83
CA LEU A 136 -15.16 -5.69 -11.06
C LEU A 136 -15.63 -4.94 -12.32
N CYS A 137 -16.87 -4.42 -12.36
CA CYS A 137 -17.32 -3.54 -13.44
C CYS A 137 -16.47 -2.27 -13.55
N TYR A 138 -16.17 -1.61 -12.41
CA TYR A 138 -15.30 -0.44 -12.38
C TYR A 138 -13.90 -0.75 -12.93
N LEU A 139 -13.29 -1.86 -12.51
CA LEU A 139 -11.97 -2.28 -12.98
C LEU A 139 -11.95 -2.70 -14.45
N ARG A 140 -13.01 -3.35 -14.93
CA ARG A 140 -13.21 -3.62 -16.37
C ARG A 140 -13.21 -2.32 -17.17
N ASP A 141 -13.98 -1.33 -16.72
CA ASP A 141 -14.10 -0.04 -17.41
C ASP A 141 -12.78 0.73 -17.36
N GLU A 142 -12.04 0.66 -16.23
CA GLU A 142 -10.67 1.16 -16.14
C GLU A 142 -9.77 0.52 -17.20
N GLN A 143 -9.74 -0.81 -17.27
CA GLN A 143 -8.86 -1.53 -18.19
C GLN A 143 -9.22 -1.35 -19.68
N ARG A 144 -10.48 -1.06 -19.99
CA ARG A 144 -10.91 -0.78 -21.37
C ARG A 144 -10.26 0.46 -21.94
N GLN A 145 -10.10 1.49 -21.14
CA GLN A 145 -9.62 2.79 -21.58
C GLN A 145 -8.16 3.08 -21.18
N SER A 146 -7.61 2.38 -20.18
CA SER A 146 -6.22 2.55 -19.73
C SER A 146 -5.22 1.81 -20.62
N CYS A 147 -4.07 2.42 -20.90
CA CYS A 147 -2.93 1.74 -21.52
C CYS A 147 -2.21 0.81 -20.52
N PHE A 148 -2.32 1.08 -19.22
CA PHE A 148 -1.75 0.22 -18.19
C PHE A 148 -2.56 -1.08 -18.07
N LYS A 149 -1.86 -2.22 -18.16
CA LYS A 149 -2.47 -3.55 -18.05
C LYS A 149 -1.86 -4.30 -16.86
N PRO A 150 -2.67 -5.06 -16.10
CA PRO A 150 -2.14 -5.94 -15.07
C PRO A 150 -1.11 -6.89 -15.66
N VAL A 151 0.08 -6.94 -15.05
CA VAL A 151 1.14 -7.88 -15.41
C VAL A 151 1.42 -8.86 -14.29
N ALA A 152 1.04 -8.54 -13.06
CA ALA A 152 1.11 -9.46 -11.93
C ALA A 152 0.07 -9.10 -10.86
N CYS A 153 -0.50 -10.13 -10.22
CA CYS A 153 -1.30 -10.03 -9.01
C CYS A 153 -0.63 -10.82 -7.88
N GLU A 154 -0.73 -10.33 -6.62
CA GLU A 154 -0.09 -10.94 -5.45
C GLU A 154 1.40 -11.25 -5.68
N LEU A 155 2.10 -10.32 -6.36
CA LEU A 155 3.50 -10.47 -6.75
C LEU A 155 4.40 -10.43 -5.51
N LYS A 156 5.14 -11.50 -5.30
CA LYS A 156 6.05 -11.62 -4.15
C LYS A 156 7.37 -10.91 -4.39
N ILE A 157 7.90 -10.26 -3.36
CA ILE A 157 9.23 -9.68 -3.32
C ILE A 157 10.04 -10.47 -2.28
N GLY A 158 11.17 -11.02 -2.70
CA GLY A 158 12.15 -11.67 -1.82
C GLY A 158 11.76 -13.04 -1.29
N ARG A 159 10.65 -13.65 -1.74
CA ARG A 159 10.21 -14.99 -1.34
C ARG A 159 9.47 -15.69 -2.46
N GLY A 160 9.92 -16.88 -2.85
CA GLY A 160 9.30 -17.72 -3.89
C GLY A 160 10.17 -17.84 -5.13
N GLU A 161 9.85 -18.79 -6.00
CA GLU A 161 10.62 -19.08 -7.22
C GLU A 161 10.47 -17.97 -8.27
N ASP A 162 9.26 -17.39 -8.40
CA ASP A 162 8.94 -16.33 -9.36
C ASP A 162 8.91 -14.93 -8.72
N ALA A 163 9.54 -14.77 -7.55
CA ALA A 163 9.55 -13.53 -6.82
C ALA A 163 10.54 -12.53 -7.43
N VAL A 164 10.17 -11.24 -7.38
CA VAL A 164 11.13 -10.16 -7.61
C VAL A 164 12.22 -10.23 -6.52
N PRO A 165 13.50 -10.07 -6.87
CA PRO A 165 14.58 -10.06 -5.89
C PRO A 165 14.34 -9.04 -4.78
N PRO A 166 14.69 -9.34 -3.51
CA PRO A 166 14.51 -8.41 -2.42
C PRO A 166 15.44 -7.22 -2.59
N GLN A 167 14.96 -6.02 -2.30
CA GLN A 167 15.83 -4.86 -2.18
C GLN A 167 16.74 -5.04 -0.97
N LEU A 168 18.05 -4.89 -1.18
CA LEU A 168 19.07 -5.06 -0.14
C LEU A 168 19.59 -3.70 0.32
N TYR A 169 19.67 -3.51 1.64
CA TYR A 169 20.24 -2.34 2.29
C TYR A 169 21.45 -2.80 3.14
N HIS A 170 22.63 -2.32 2.79
CA HIS A 170 23.86 -2.66 3.47
C HIS A 170 24.10 -1.70 4.63
N LEU A 171 24.30 -2.25 5.84
CA LEU A 171 24.64 -1.49 7.02
C LEU A 171 26.15 -1.31 7.12
N SER A 172 26.59 -0.31 7.88
CA SER A 172 28.01 0.05 8.03
C SER A 172 28.88 -1.05 8.63
N ASP A 173 28.27 -1.99 9.35
CA ASP A 173 28.92 -3.12 10.03
C ASP A 173 28.90 -4.43 9.21
N GLY A 174 28.48 -4.37 7.95
CA GLY A 174 28.41 -5.51 7.03
C GLY A 174 27.14 -6.36 7.14
N ARG A 175 26.22 -6.02 8.04
CA ARG A 175 24.90 -6.64 8.12
C ARG A 175 24.00 -6.11 6.99
N THR A 176 22.88 -6.78 6.75
CA THR A 176 21.95 -6.38 5.66
C THR A 176 20.51 -6.38 6.15
N VAL A 177 19.74 -5.43 5.64
CA VAL A 177 18.28 -5.43 5.72
C VAL A 177 17.74 -5.81 4.34
N GLN A 178 16.79 -6.74 4.31
CA GLN A 178 16.12 -7.20 3.10
C GLN A 178 14.65 -6.79 3.16
N LEU A 179 14.21 -6.00 2.20
CA LEU A 179 12.80 -5.69 2.03
C LEU A 179 12.11 -6.84 1.32
N ILE A 180 11.06 -7.37 1.96
CA ILE A 180 10.23 -8.45 1.44
C ILE A 180 8.75 -8.03 1.49
N GLY A 181 7.93 -8.61 0.64
CA GLY A 181 6.50 -8.30 0.68
C GLY A 181 5.72 -8.96 -0.44
N THR A 182 4.48 -8.50 -0.60
CA THR A 182 3.59 -8.91 -1.68
C THR A 182 2.90 -7.67 -2.21
N VAL A 183 2.97 -7.50 -3.52
CA VAL A 183 2.33 -6.40 -4.26
C VAL A 183 0.97 -6.89 -4.73
N ASP A 184 -0.12 -6.25 -4.34
CA ASP A 184 -1.47 -6.70 -4.69
C ASP A 184 -1.66 -6.75 -6.21
N ARG A 185 -1.33 -5.68 -6.92
CA ARG A 185 -1.34 -5.60 -8.38
C ARG A 185 -0.22 -4.69 -8.89
N ALA A 186 0.53 -5.17 -9.88
CA ALA A 186 1.45 -4.39 -10.67
C ALA A 186 0.91 -4.30 -12.11
N ASP A 187 0.80 -3.06 -12.62
CA ASP A 187 0.41 -2.80 -13.99
C ASP A 187 1.57 -2.20 -14.76
N GLU A 188 1.65 -2.54 -16.04
CA GLU A 188 2.67 -2.04 -16.94
C GLU A 188 2.04 -1.39 -18.18
N TRP A 189 2.69 -0.36 -18.66
CA TRP A 189 2.48 0.23 -19.96
C TRP A 189 3.81 0.35 -20.70
N VAL A 190 3.86 -0.14 -21.94
CA VAL A 190 5.01 0.01 -22.82
C VAL A 190 4.70 1.09 -23.84
N GLU A 191 5.45 2.18 -23.81
CA GLU A 191 5.32 3.30 -24.75
C GLU A 191 5.87 2.90 -26.14
N GLU A 192 5.51 3.63 -27.18
CA GLU A 192 5.93 3.35 -28.57
C GLU A 192 7.47 3.35 -28.75
N ASP A 193 8.20 4.14 -27.97
CA ASP A 193 9.65 4.20 -27.96
C ASP A 193 10.33 3.06 -27.18
N GLY A 194 9.52 2.17 -26.61
CA GLY A 194 9.97 1.04 -25.81
C GLY A 194 10.17 1.35 -24.31
N THR A 195 9.92 2.58 -23.86
CA THR A 195 9.94 2.91 -22.44
C THR A 195 8.85 2.17 -21.69
N ARG A 196 9.22 1.52 -20.61
CA ARG A 196 8.32 0.72 -19.77
C ARG A 196 7.95 1.50 -18.52
N TRP A 197 6.66 1.65 -18.27
CA TRP A 197 6.13 2.36 -17.11
C TRP A 197 5.40 1.38 -16.21
N VAL A 198 5.70 1.42 -14.91
CA VAL A 198 5.07 0.54 -13.91
C VAL A 198 4.34 1.37 -12.88
N ARG A 199 3.09 0.98 -12.59
CA ARG A 199 2.33 1.47 -11.43
C ARG A 199 1.98 0.31 -10.52
N VAL A 200 1.86 0.60 -9.24
CA VAL A 200 1.39 -0.35 -8.21
C VAL A 200 0.01 0.07 -7.74
N VAL A 201 -0.89 -0.90 -7.65
CA VAL A 201 -2.27 -0.68 -7.18
C VAL A 201 -2.49 -1.55 -5.96
N ASP A 202 -3.05 -0.95 -4.91
CA ASP A 202 -3.39 -1.61 -3.65
C ASP A 202 -4.87 -1.37 -3.32
N TYR A 203 -5.54 -2.38 -2.81
CA TYR A 203 -6.97 -2.34 -2.54
C TYR A 203 -7.23 -2.14 -1.05
N LYS A 204 -7.93 -1.06 -0.70
CA LYS A 204 -8.20 -0.73 0.70
C LYS A 204 -9.69 -0.70 1.01
N THR A 205 -10.08 -1.40 2.06
CA THR A 205 -11.38 -1.22 2.69
C THR A 205 -11.29 -0.06 3.66
N GLY A 206 -11.91 1.09 3.33
CA GLY A 206 -11.91 2.27 4.20
C GLY A 206 -11.37 3.54 3.54
N THR A 207 -11.08 4.55 4.35
CA THR A 207 -10.73 5.92 3.91
C THR A 207 -9.22 6.19 3.94
N LYS A 208 -8.41 5.27 3.42
CA LYS A 208 -6.95 5.46 3.34
C LYS A 208 -6.63 6.60 2.36
N LYS A 209 -5.68 7.46 2.74
CA LYS A 209 -5.13 8.50 1.88
C LYS A 209 -3.63 8.50 2.01
N LEU A 210 -2.94 8.70 0.89
CA LEU A 210 -1.49 8.90 0.91
C LEU A 210 -1.17 10.31 1.42
N ASP A 211 -0.46 10.38 2.54
CA ASP A 211 0.06 11.63 3.10
C ASP A 211 1.60 11.61 3.10
N LEU A 212 2.20 12.48 2.30
CA LEU A 212 3.66 12.57 2.19
C LEU A 212 4.35 13.00 3.49
N LYS A 213 3.64 13.64 4.43
CA LYS A 213 4.17 13.92 5.77
C LYS A 213 4.27 12.65 6.62
N GLU A 214 3.29 11.77 6.49
CA GLU A 214 3.34 10.45 7.13
C GLU A 214 4.47 9.62 6.52
N VAL A 215 4.62 9.62 5.19
CA VAL A 215 5.74 8.96 4.49
C VAL A 215 7.09 9.49 4.97
N TYR A 216 7.23 10.80 5.17
CA TYR A 216 8.45 11.41 5.69
C TYR A 216 8.80 10.90 7.10
N CYS A 217 7.80 10.58 7.92
CA CYS A 217 7.97 10.02 9.25
C CYS A 217 8.04 8.48 9.30
N GLY A 218 8.06 7.80 8.15
CA GLY A 218 8.16 6.34 8.06
C GLY A 218 6.83 5.59 8.16
N LEU A 219 5.70 6.30 8.00
CA LEU A 219 4.36 5.73 7.89
C LEU A 219 3.92 5.74 6.43
N ASP A 220 2.91 4.94 6.08
CA ASP A 220 2.33 4.89 4.73
C ASP A 220 3.33 4.68 3.58
N CYS A 221 4.42 3.93 3.87
CA CYS A 221 5.53 3.72 2.96
C CYS A 221 5.33 2.52 2.01
N GLN A 222 4.35 1.67 2.27
CA GLN A 222 4.18 0.35 1.64
C GLN A 222 4.24 0.42 0.11
N MET A 223 3.38 1.21 -0.49
CA MET A 223 3.21 1.27 -1.93
C MET A 223 4.45 1.83 -2.64
N LEU A 224 5.05 2.86 -2.07
CA LEU A 224 6.26 3.49 -2.60
C LEU A 224 7.46 2.55 -2.51
N LEU A 225 7.60 1.81 -1.41
CA LEU A 225 8.63 0.78 -1.27
C LEU A 225 8.46 -0.33 -2.32
N TYR A 226 7.24 -0.75 -2.60
CA TYR A 226 6.96 -1.73 -3.63
C TYR A 226 7.27 -1.19 -5.03
N LEU A 227 6.80 0.01 -5.37
CA LEU A 227 7.09 0.65 -6.65
C LEU A 227 8.60 0.74 -6.90
N PHE A 228 9.37 1.20 -5.91
CA PHE A 228 10.81 1.32 -6.04
C PHE A 228 11.53 -0.04 -6.01
N SER A 229 10.96 -1.07 -5.41
CA SER A 229 11.50 -2.42 -5.50
C SER A 229 11.36 -3.00 -6.91
N LEU A 230 10.23 -2.77 -7.58
CA LEU A 230 10.01 -3.21 -8.95
C LEU A 230 10.90 -2.44 -9.92
N THR A 231 10.96 -1.12 -9.84
CA THR A 231 11.71 -0.28 -10.80
C THR A 231 13.22 -0.32 -10.60
N ARG A 232 13.73 -0.97 -9.54
CA ARG A 232 15.16 -1.24 -9.31
C ARG A 232 15.60 -2.65 -9.71
N ASP A 233 14.67 -3.49 -10.11
CA ASP A 233 14.98 -4.85 -10.52
C ASP A 233 15.81 -4.82 -11.81
N ALA A 234 17.14 -4.89 -11.65
CA ALA A 234 18.10 -4.80 -12.76
C ALA A 234 18.24 -6.09 -13.56
N SER A 235 17.67 -7.20 -13.10
CA SER A 235 17.91 -8.54 -13.66
C SER A 235 16.64 -9.33 -13.94
N GLY A 236 15.47 -8.80 -13.64
CA GLY A 236 14.21 -9.50 -13.68
C GLY A 236 13.18 -8.91 -14.63
N ARG A 237 11.94 -9.22 -14.33
CA ARG A 237 10.75 -8.91 -15.12
C ARG A 237 10.57 -7.41 -15.41
N PHE A 238 10.96 -6.54 -14.47
CA PHE A 238 10.77 -5.08 -14.55
C PHE A 238 12.04 -4.31 -14.90
N THR A 239 13.05 -4.99 -15.45
CA THR A 239 14.33 -4.36 -15.83
C THR A 239 14.09 -3.16 -16.74
N GLY A 240 14.63 -1.99 -16.34
CA GLY A 240 14.51 -0.73 -17.09
C GLY A 240 13.14 -0.05 -17.00
N ALA A 241 12.25 -0.54 -16.13
CA ALA A 241 10.95 0.11 -15.95
C ALA A 241 11.06 1.40 -15.12
N GLU A 242 10.32 2.42 -15.54
CA GLU A 242 10.20 3.72 -14.88
C GLU A 242 8.96 3.76 -13.95
N PRO A 243 9.03 4.47 -12.81
CA PRO A 243 7.90 4.57 -11.90
C PRO A 243 6.83 5.52 -12.45
N ALA A 244 5.64 4.99 -12.74
CA ALA A 244 4.47 5.77 -13.14
C ALA A 244 3.63 6.23 -11.96
N GLY A 245 3.59 5.48 -10.86
CA GLY A 245 2.85 5.89 -9.66
C GLY A 245 2.38 4.76 -8.78
N VAL A 246 1.72 5.16 -7.71
CA VAL A 246 1.05 4.27 -6.75
C VAL A 246 -0.40 4.71 -6.57
N LEU A 247 -1.33 3.76 -6.56
CA LEU A 247 -2.76 4.01 -6.46
C LEU A 247 -3.40 3.15 -5.37
N TYR A 248 -4.07 3.79 -4.43
CA TYR A 248 -5.01 3.14 -3.52
C TYR A 248 -6.40 3.18 -4.13
N LEU A 249 -6.97 2.02 -4.41
CA LEU A 249 -8.38 1.89 -4.77
C LEU A 249 -9.19 1.65 -3.50
N LEU A 250 -10.02 2.64 -3.14
CA LEU A 250 -10.91 2.56 -1.99
C LEU A 250 -12.14 1.75 -2.39
N ALA A 251 -12.13 0.48 -2.01
CA ALA A 251 -13.10 -0.52 -2.44
C ALA A 251 -14.36 -0.59 -1.57
N ASP A 252 -14.45 0.22 -0.53
CA ASP A 252 -15.65 0.31 0.31
C ASP A 252 -16.59 1.37 -0.29
N PRO A 253 -17.70 0.96 -0.92
CA PRO A 253 -18.68 1.93 -1.41
C PRO A 253 -19.18 2.72 -0.20
N ALA A 254 -19.12 4.04 -0.29
CA ALA A 254 -19.67 4.91 0.74
C ALA A 254 -21.08 4.42 1.12
N PRO A 255 -21.42 4.29 2.43
CA PRO A 255 -22.73 3.83 2.83
C PRO A 255 -23.79 4.69 2.15
N GLU A 256 -24.65 4.06 1.35
CA GLU A 256 -25.78 4.73 0.73
C GLU A 256 -26.60 5.40 1.82
N SER A 257 -26.53 6.71 1.91
CA SER A 257 -27.55 7.50 2.59
C SER A 257 -28.81 7.42 1.72
N THR A 258 -29.59 6.36 1.92
CA THR A 258 -30.78 6.06 1.16
C THR A 258 -31.91 7.01 1.52
N THR A 259 -31.94 8.15 0.88
CA THR A 259 -33.23 8.75 0.51
C THR A 259 -33.62 8.11 -0.82
N ARG A 260 -34.84 7.60 -0.90
CA ARG A 260 -35.44 6.90 -2.06
C ARG A 260 -35.26 7.55 -3.45
N ALA A 261 -34.78 8.78 -3.50
CA ALA A 261 -34.56 9.54 -4.73
C ALA A 261 -33.19 9.28 -5.41
N ASN A 262 -32.26 8.55 -4.79
CA ASN A 262 -30.89 8.36 -5.28
C ASN A 262 -30.52 6.89 -5.60
N ALA A 263 -31.51 6.03 -5.80
CA ALA A 263 -31.32 4.60 -6.12
C ALA A 263 -30.63 4.33 -7.47
N ALA A 264 -30.35 5.35 -8.27
CA ALA A 264 -29.66 5.27 -9.56
C ALA A 264 -28.26 5.90 -9.57
N ARG A 265 -27.69 6.25 -8.41
CA ARG A 265 -26.28 6.69 -8.35
C ARG A 265 -25.38 5.48 -8.48
N SER A 266 -24.66 5.42 -9.59
CA SER A 266 -23.52 4.51 -9.74
C SER A 266 -22.57 4.67 -8.55
N VAL A 267 -22.19 3.55 -7.95
CA VAL A 267 -21.19 3.52 -6.88
C VAL A 267 -19.91 4.16 -7.42
N GLU A 268 -19.50 5.28 -6.84
CA GLU A 268 -18.32 5.99 -7.29
C GLU A 268 -17.13 5.52 -6.43
N TYR A 269 -16.24 4.73 -7.04
CA TYR A 269 -14.98 4.36 -6.43
C TYR A 269 -14.00 5.54 -6.51
N LYS A 270 -13.24 5.74 -5.44
CA LYS A 270 -12.24 6.82 -5.37
C LYS A 270 -10.84 6.24 -5.37
N LEU A 271 -9.99 6.87 -6.15
CA LEU A 271 -8.56 6.63 -6.10
C LEU A 271 -7.87 7.67 -5.22
N ASP A 272 -6.86 7.24 -4.49
CA ASP A 272 -5.88 8.12 -3.86
C ASP A 272 -4.47 7.61 -4.20
N GLY A 273 -3.43 8.42 -4.04
CA GLY A 273 -2.09 7.98 -4.37
C GLY A 273 -1.18 9.09 -4.86
N LEU A 274 -0.11 8.69 -5.55
CA LEU A 274 0.90 9.57 -6.13
C LEU A 274 1.23 9.13 -7.55
N VAL A 275 1.08 10.00 -8.53
CA VAL A 275 1.29 9.71 -9.95
C VAL A 275 2.44 10.56 -10.48
N ARG A 276 3.24 10.02 -11.40
CA ARG A 276 4.28 10.74 -12.13
C ARG A 276 3.66 11.96 -12.82
N ASP A 277 4.20 13.16 -12.58
CA ASP A 277 3.69 14.42 -13.12
C ASP A 277 4.09 14.61 -14.60
N GLU A 278 3.52 13.77 -15.45
CA GLU A 278 3.69 13.80 -16.90
C GLU A 278 2.34 13.55 -17.59
N GLU A 279 1.95 14.44 -18.51
CA GLU A 279 0.65 14.39 -19.19
C GLU A 279 0.42 13.06 -19.91
N LYS A 280 1.44 12.48 -20.52
CA LYS A 280 1.37 11.18 -21.18
C LYS A 280 0.97 10.05 -20.21
N ILE A 281 1.46 10.11 -18.97
CA ILE A 281 1.10 9.13 -17.91
C ILE A 281 -0.37 9.29 -17.51
N PHE A 282 -0.86 10.53 -17.41
CA PHE A 282 -2.26 10.80 -17.07
C PHE A 282 -3.18 10.25 -18.16
N ARG A 283 -2.89 10.52 -19.44
CA ARG A 283 -3.65 9.99 -20.58
C ARG A 283 -3.57 8.46 -20.70
N ALA A 284 -2.42 7.89 -20.38
CA ALA A 284 -2.26 6.45 -20.38
C ALA A 284 -3.08 5.77 -19.27
N MET A 285 -3.36 6.47 -18.15
CA MET A 285 -4.21 5.97 -17.06
C MET A 285 -5.69 6.26 -17.27
N ASP A 286 -6.03 7.44 -17.81
CA ASP A 286 -7.40 7.95 -18.01
C ASP A 286 -7.50 8.64 -19.37
N ALA A 287 -7.72 7.84 -20.43
CA ALA A 287 -7.72 8.32 -21.81
C ALA A 287 -8.83 9.35 -22.09
N GLU A 288 -9.92 9.31 -21.33
CA GLU A 288 -11.04 10.25 -21.46
C GLU A 288 -10.82 11.55 -20.66
N GLU A 289 -9.72 11.67 -19.92
CA GLU A 289 -9.36 12.83 -19.09
C GLU A 289 -10.49 13.26 -18.12
N THR A 290 -11.22 12.28 -17.59
CA THR A 290 -12.33 12.50 -16.66
C THR A 290 -11.86 12.73 -15.22
N GLY A 291 -10.68 12.24 -14.88
CA GLY A 291 -10.17 12.15 -13.51
C GLY A 291 -10.76 10.97 -12.73
N ARG A 292 -11.55 10.11 -13.38
CA ARG A 292 -12.19 8.95 -12.74
C ARG A 292 -11.16 7.89 -12.33
N TYR A 293 -10.07 7.77 -13.08
CA TYR A 293 -9.04 6.74 -12.89
C TYR A 293 -7.69 7.33 -12.43
N LEU A 294 -7.75 8.55 -11.88
CA LEU A 294 -6.61 9.28 -11.32
C LEU A 294 -6.91 9.72 -9.87
N PRO A 295 -5.88 9.92 -9.02
CA PRO A 295 -6.08 10.42 -7.66
C PRO A 295 -6.36 11.92 -7.60
N PHE A 296 -6.56 12.56 -8.74
CA PHE A 296 -6.91 13.98 -8.90
C PHE A 296 -7.87 14.16 -10.07
N GLY A 297 -8.67 15.24 -10.00
CA GLY A 297 -9.60 15.60 -11.07
C GLY A 297 -9.01 16.58 -12.08
N TYR A 298 -9.78 16.85 -13.13
CA TYR A 298 -9.50 17.88 -14.11
C TYR A 298 -10.33 19.15 -13.85
N LEU A 299 -9.73 20.30 -14.07
CA LEU A 299 -10.38 21.60 -14.00
C LEU A 299 -10.10 22.37 -15.29
N ARG A 300 -11.14 22.67 -16.08
CA ARG A 300 -11.02 23.38 -17.37
C ARG A 300 -10.03 22.70 -18.35
N GLY A 301 -10.04 21.38 -18.42
CA GLY A 301 -9.19 20.60 -19.32
C GLY A 301 -7.73 20.43 -18.87
N ALA A 302 -7.41 20.78 -17.63
CA ALA A 302 -6.08 20.58 -17.06
C ALA A 302 -6.18 19.86 -15.69
N PRO A 303 -5.13 19.15 -15.26
CA PRO A 303 -5.08 18.55 -13.93
C PRO A 303 -5.28 19.61 -12.83
N SER A 304 -6.12 19.29 -11.85
CA SER A 304 -6.50 20.21 -10.78
C SER A 304 -5.28 20.79 -10.05
N PRO A 305 -5.17 22.13 -9.95
CA PRO A 305 -4.07 22.77 -9.23
C PRO A 305 -4.17 22.57 -7.71
N TYR A 306 -5.33 22.15 -7.19
CA TYR A 306 -5.57 21.91 -5.76
C TYR A 306 -5.10 20.55 -5.28
N GLN A 307 -4.69 19.66 -6.19
CA GLN A 307 -4.25 18.30 -5.91
C GLN A 307 -2.82 18.05 -6.41
N LYS A 308 -1.96 19.06 -6.31
CA LYS A 308 -0.54 18.95 -6.68
C LYS A 308 0.24 17.97 -5.81
N ASP A 309 -0.20 17.75 -4.58
CA ASP A 309 0.35 16.78 -3.65
C ASP A 309 0.17 15.33 -4.14
N LYS A 310 -0.79 15.08 -5.06
CA LYS A 310 -1.02 13.78 -5.71
C LYS A 310 -0.14 13.53 -6.93
N ARG A 311 0.78 14.45 -7.23
CA ARG A 311 1.67 14.38 -8.38
C ARG A 311 3.12 14.58 -7.96
N ALA A 312 4.02 13.87 -8.62
CA ALA A 312 5.45 13.96 -8.37
C ALA A 312 6.25 13.85 -9.67
N ASP A 313 7.12 14.81 -9.92
CA ASP A 313 8.11 14.71 -10.99
C ASP A 313 9.19 13.65 -10.65
N ALA A 314 10.07 13.36 -11.61
CA ALA A 314 11.17 12.42 -11.45
C ALA A 314 12.07 12.76 -10.25
N ALA A 315 12.35 14.05 -10.06
CA ALA A 315 13.23 14.51 -9.00
C ALA A 315 12.59 14.30 -7.61
N LYS A 316 11.29 14.61 -7.48
CA LYS A 316 10.54 14.36 -6.24
C LYS A 316 10.44 12.87 -5.94
N LEU A 317 10.14 12.01 -6.92
CA LEU A 317 10.15 10.55 -6.74
C LEU A 317 11.52 10.04 -6.31
N SER A 318 12.61 10.59 -6.89
CA SER A 318 13.97 10.23 -6.49
C SER A 318 14.28 10.66 -5.05
N ARG A 319 13.84 11.84 -4.61
CA ARG A 319 14.00 12.28 -3.21
C ARG A 319 13.21 11.40 -2.24
N ILE A 320 11.97 11.03 -2.58
CA ILE A 320 11.18 10.09 -1.79
C ILE A 320 11.91 8.76 -1.67
N ARG A 321 12.40 8.22 -2.77
CA ARG A 321 13.15 6.96 -2.79
C ARG A 321 14.36 6.98 -1.87
N LEU A 322 15.22 8.00 -2.00
CA LEU A 322 16.41 8.13 -1.16
C LEU A 322 16.07 8.24 0.32
N HIS A 323 14.99 8.95 0.64
CA HIS A 323 14.52 9.07 2.02
C HIS A 323 14.02 7.74 2.58
N LEU A 324 13.27 6.96 1.79
CA LEU A 324 12.83 5.62 2.20
C LEU A 324 14.01 4.67 2.41
N ASP A 325 15.04 4.76 1.57
CA ASP A 325 16.28 4.00 1.74
C ASP A 325 16.99 4.34 3.07
N ASP A 326 17.04 5.62 3.42
CA ASP A 326 17.57 6.09 4.69
C ASP A 326 16.74 5.58 5.88
N LEU A 327 15.40 5.64 5.78
CA LEU A 327 14.52 5.10 6.82
C LEU A 327 14.75 3.61 7.07
N VAL A 328 14.85 2.79 6.02
CA VAL A 328 15.10 1.35 6.15
C VAL A 328 16.49 1.09 6.75
N THR A 329 17.51 1.80 6.29
CA THR A 329 18.89 1.67 6.79
C THR A 329 18.99 2.07 8.25
N ARG A 330 18.41 3.21 8.62
CA ARG A 330 18.36 3.72 10.00
C ARG A 330 17.62 2.79 10.94
N MET A 331 16.48 2.23 10.51
CA MET A 331 15.77 1.19 11.27
C MET A 331 16.68 0.01 11.58
N GLY A 332 17.38 -0.51 10.56
CA GLY A 332 18.29 -1.63 10.72
C GLY A 332 19.41 -1.33 11.72
N GLN A 333 20.10 -0.19 11.56
CA GLN A 333 21.17 0.24 12.46
C GLN A 333 20.69 0.35 13.90
N GLN A 334 19.61 1.08 14.14
CA GLN A 334 19.05 1.30 15.46
C GLN A 334 18.57 0.02 16.15
N LEU A 335 18.00 -0.92 15.38
CA LEU A 335 17.62 -2.22 15.93
C LEU A 335 18.82 -3.03 16.40
N TYR A 336 19.90 -3.09 15.62
CA TYR A 336 21.11 -3.81 16.01
C TYR A 336 21.90 -3.11 17.12
N GLU A 337 21.67 -1.82 17.35
CA GLU A 337 22.17 -1.06 18.52
C GLU A 337 21.28 -1.25 19.76
N GLY A 338 20.21 -2.03 19.66
CA GLY A 338 19.31 -2.32 20.77
C GLY A 338 18.35 -1.19 21.12
N GLN A 339 18.14 -0.22 20.23
CA GLN A 339 17.23 0.91 20.47
C GLN A 339 15.77 0.48 20.34
N ILE A 340 15.09 0.31 21.48
CA ILE A 340 13.69 -0.17 21.56
C ILE A 340 12.82 0.77 22.41
N ALA A 341 13.06 2.08 22.34
CA ALA A 341 12.31 3.05 23.13
C ALA A 341 10.79 2.99 22.91
N ALA A 342 10.02 3.14 23.99
CA ALA A 342 8.56 3.22 23.92
C ALA A 342 8.12 4.67 23.64
N GLU A 343 8.38 5.12 22.42
CA GLU A 343 8.11 6.48 21.93
C GLU A 343 7.09 6.43 20.78
N PRO A 344 5.80 6.30 21.10
CA PRO A 344 4.78 6.21 20.06
C PRO A 344 4.67 7.51 19.24
N LEU A 345 4.55 7.38 17.92
CA LEU A 345 4.30 8.49 17.01
C LEU A 345 2.81 8.81 17.00
N VAL A 346 2.44 10.03 17.39
CA VAL A 346 1.05 10.46 17.48
C VAL A 346 0.67 11.26 16.24
N THR A 347 -0.26 10.71 15.46
CA THR A 347 -0.88 11.36 14.29
C THR A 347 -2.35 11.67 14.60
N GLY A 348 -2.60 12.68 15.44
CA GLY A 348 -3.93 13.04 15.94
C GLY A 348 -4.39 12.24 17.16
N ARG A 349 -4.35 10.90 17.12
CA ARG A 349 -4.64 10.04 18.28
C ARG A 349 -3.45 9.14 18.57
N SER A 350 -3.16 8.93 19.88
CA SER A 350 -2.06 8.03 20.27
C SER A 350 -2.33 6.59 19.81
N PRO A 351 -1.38 5.92 19.14
CA PRO A 351 -1.51 4.53 18.71
C PRO A 351 -1.59 3.57 19.91
N CYS A 352 -1.22 4.00 21.10
CA CYS A 352 -1.31 3.21 22.33
C CYS A 352 -2.75 2.80 22.67
N ARG A 353 -3.74 3.57 22.22
CA ARG A 353 -5.16 3.26 22.44
C ARG A 353 -5.59 1.92 21.85
N TRP A 354 -4.95 1.49 20.77
CA TRP A 354 -5.25 0.23 20.07
C TRP A 354 -4.07 -0.76 20.11
N CYS A 355 -3.11 -0.51 21.01
CA CYS A 355 -1.93 -1.36 21.12
C CYS A 355 -2.21 -2.57 22.00
N ASP A 356 -2.07 -3.77 21.43
CA ASP A 356 -2.27 -5.04 22.15
C ASP A 356 -1.26 -5.27 23.27
N TYR A 357 -0.19 -4.50 23.33
CA TYR A 357 0.90 -4.65 24.29
C TYR A 357 0.86 -3.66 25.45
N GLY A 358 -0.22 -2.91 25.62
CA GLY A 358 -0.36 -1.89 26.66
C GLY A 358 -0.04 -2.40 28.06
N PHE A 359 -0.52 -3.62 28.40
CA PHE A 359 -0.29 -4.24 29.71
C PHE A 359 1.18 -4.61 30.01
N ILE A 360 1.96 -4.88 28.95
CA ILE A 360 3.40 -5.19 29.09
C ILE A 360 4.22 -3.89 29.03
N CYS A 361 3.78 -2.98 28.16
CA CYS A 361 4.48 -1.73 27.92
C CYS A 361 4.34 -0.76 29.11
N CYS A 362 3.14 -0.66 29.70
CA CYS A 362 2.81 0.31 30.74
C CYS A 362 3.21 1.75 30.39
N HIS A 363 3.11 2.12 29.09
CA HIS A 363 3.39 3.47 28.64
C HIS A 363 2.32 4.44 29.13
N GLU A 364 2.74 5.56 29.69
CA GLU A 364 1.84 6.62 30.13
C GLU A 364 1.65 7.64 29.00
N SER A 365 0.37 7.93 28.69
CA SER A 365 0.00 8.89 27.64
C SER A 365 0.61 10.28 27.89
N GLY A 366 1.18 10.87 26.86
CA GLY A 366 1.85 12.17 26.91
C GLY A 366 3.31 12.14 27.38
N ILE A 367 3.85 10.97 27.77
CA ILE A 367 5.26 10.83 28.17
C ILE A 367 6.05 10.17 27.04
N GLY A 368 7.08 10.87 26.50
CA GLY A 368 7.92 10.32 25.43
C GLY A 368 7.20 10.08 24.10
N GLU A 369 6.00 10.64 23.91
CA GLU A 369 5.30 10.61 22.63
C GLU A 369 5.98 11.52 21.62
N ARG A 370 6.09 11.05 20.37
CA ARG A 370 6.62 11.83 19.25
C ARG A 370 5.47 12.43 18.44
N ALA A 371 5.59 13.70 18.08
CA ALA A 371 4.69 14.30 17.10
C ALA A 371 5.12 13.99 15.67
N LEU A 372 4.19 14.17 14.72
CA LEU A 372 4.50 14.12 13.29
C LEU A 372 5.35 15.35 12.92
N ASP A 373 6.67 15.18 12.94
CA ASP A 373 7.63 16.22 12.60
C ASP A 373 8.09 16.07 11.16
N ALA A 374 7.35 16.72 10.25
CA ALA A 374 7.65 16.74 8.83
C ALA A 374 7.54 18.17 8.29
N PRO A 375 8.36 18.54 7.28
CA PRO A 375 8.24 19.81 6.58
C PRO A 375 6.82 20.02 6.04
N ALA A 376 6.42 21.28 5.86
CA ALA A 376 5.09 21.60 5.31
C ALA A 376 4.89 20.99 3.92
N LYS A 377 5.96 20.96 3.10
CA LYS A 377 6.02 20.36 1.77
C LYS A 377 7.20 19.37 1.71
N PRO A 378 7.03 18.14 2.23
CA PRO A 378 8.11 17.17 2.21
C PRO A 378 8.44 16.80 0.76
N PHE A 379 9.73 16.56 0.51
CA PHE A 379 10.27 16.16 -0.80
C PHE A 379 10.17 17.20 -1.92
N GLU A 380 9.73 18.43 -1.66
CA GLU A 380 9.90 19.52 -2.63
C GLU A 380 11.38 19.96 -2.68
N ALA A 381 11.79 20.54 -3.81
CA ALA A 381 13.10 21.17 -3.89
C ALA A 381 13.17 22.33 -2.88
N PRO A 382 14.32 22.58 -2.24
CA PRO A 382 14.51 23.80 -1.46
C PRO A 382 14.17 25.01 -2.33
N GLU A 383 13.33 25.91 -1.84
CA GLU A 383 13.10 27.18 -2.51
C GLU A 383 14.46 27.90 -2.60
N GLU A 384 14.94 28.15 -3.82
CA GLU A 384 16.11 29.01 -4.02
C GLU A 384 15.76 30.36 -3.41
N THR A 385 16.40 30.69 -2.29
CA THR A 385 16.32 32.02 -1.71
C THR A 385 16.97 32.95 -2.75
N GLU A 386 16.15 33.67 -3.54
CA GLU A 386 16.62 34.77 -4.32
C GLU A 386 17.42 35.70 -3.38
N LYS A 387 18.74 35.61 -3.45
CA LYS A 387 19.59 36.63 -2.91
C LYS A 387 19.23 37.92 -3.66
N LYS A 388 18.41 38.76 -3.05
CA LYS A 388 18.34 40.18 -3.41
C LYS A 388 19.76 40.69 -3.23
N GLU A 389 20.47 40.80 -4.36
CA GLU A 389 21.64 41.64 -4.46
C GLU A 389 21.19 43.06 -4.10
N GLU A 390 21.49 43.50 -2.89
CA GLU A 390 21.55 44.90 -2.56
C GLU A 390 22.69 45.47 -3.43
N GLN A 391 22.31 46.12 -4.51
CA GLN A 391 23.24 46.99 -5.25
C GLN A 391 23.55 48.21 -4.39
N PRO A 392 24.83 48.63 -4.34
CA PRO A 392 25.34 49.74 -3.53
C PRO A 392 24.81 51.11 -3.96
#